data_3323a7952fd0e7050a827cf71d3e27d1
#
_entry.id   3323a7952fd0e7050a827cf71d3e27d1
#
_cell.length_a   1.000
_cell.length_b   1.000
_cell.length_c   1.000
_cell.angle_alpha   90.00
_cell.angle_beta   90.00
_cell.angle_gamma   90.00
#
_symmetry.space_group_name_H-M   'P 1'
#
loop_
_entity.id
_entity.type
_entity.pdbx_description
1 polymer ?
#
loop_
_entity_poly.entity_id
_entity_poly.type
_entity_poly.pdbx_seq_one_letter_code
_entity_poly.pdbx_strand_id
1 'polypeptide(L)'
;MFSEVDWTHGVAHMWASHKLTPAEADEAVTDIDAVWFDPDPQSRSGQSVRVLGYSHSRQAILTVILVRRDGGGYWGANGWESNSSDRRRYERGA
;
A
#
# COMPACT_ATOMS: atom_id res chain seq x y z
N MET A 1 -8.95 -6.97 -13.27
CA MET A 1 -8.20 -6.81 -12.67
C MET A 1 -7.87 -5.54 -12.44
N PHE A 2 -7.42 -5.20 -11.69
CA PHE A 2 -7.31 -3.94 -11.30
C PHE A 2 -5.99 -3.49 -11.29
N SER A 3 -5.72 -2.42 -11.77
CA SER A 3 -4.52 -1.87 -11.42
C SER A 3 -4.59 -0.45 -11.72
N GLU A 4 -5.01 0.30 -10.78
CA GLU A 4 -4.96 1.73 -10.86
C GLU A 4 -3.69 2.28 -10.24
N VAL A 5 -2.75 1.41 -9.90
CA VAL A 5 -1.49 1.83 -9.29
C VAL A 5 -0.36 1.68 -10.28
N ASP A 6 0.34 2.78 -10.51
CA ASP A 6 1.51 2.80 -11.38
C ASP A 6 2.75 2.76 -10.48
N TRP A 7 3.52 1.69 -10.59
CA TRP A 7 4.68 1.45 -9.74
C TRP A 7 6.00 1.92 -10.33
N THR A 8 5.95 2.62 -11.46
CA THR A 8 7.17 3.03 -12.18
C THR A 8 8.18 3.73 -11.28
N HIS A 9 7.70 4.62 -10.41
CA HIS A 9 8.60 5.42 -9.58
C HIS A 9 8.95 4.76 -8.25
N GLY A 10 8.14 3.83 -7.77
CA GLY A 10 8.35 3.26 -6.45
C GLY A 10 9.00 1.90 -6.42
N VAL A 11 9.07 1.21 -7.58
CA VAL A 11 9.44 -0.20 -7.59
C VAL A 11 10.86 -0.44 -7.09
N ALA A 12 11.82 0.37 -7.54
CA ALA A 12 13.22 0.14 -7.17
C ALA A 12 13.44 0.39 -5.68
N HIS A 13 12.85 1.46 -5.17
CA HIS A 13 12.99 1.80 -3.75
C HIS A 13 12.36 0.72 -2.85
N MET A 14 11.17 0.29 -3.21
CA MET A 14 10.46 -0.72 -2.43
C MET A 14 11.24 -2.03 -2.41
N TRP A 15 11.80 -2.43 -3.55
CA TRP A 15 12.61 -3.65 -3.60
C TRP A 15 13.90 -3.48 -2.80
N ALA A 16 14.61 -2.36 -2.98
CA ALA A 16 15.89 -2.14 -2.30
C ALA A 16 15.72 -2.10 -0.78
N SER A 17 14.67 -1.44 -0.30
CA SER A 17 14.48 -1.22 1.12
C SER A 17 13.75 -2.36 1.82
N HIS A 18 12.81 -3.01 1.13
CA HIS A 18 11.88 -3.92 1.79
C HIS A 18 11.73 -5.27 1.09
N LYS A 19 12.39 -5.46 -0.05
CA LYS A 19 12.30 -6.69 -0.85
C LYS A 19 10.86 -7.04 -1.20
N LEU A 20 10.06 -6.02 -1.45
CA LEU A 20 8.66 -6.18 -1.80
C LEU A 20 8.49 -5.86 -3.28
N THR A 21 7.67 -6.65 -3.96
CA THR A 21 7.42 -6.46 -5.39
C THR A 21 6.11 -5.72 -5.60
N PRO A 22 5.93 -5.06 -6.76
CA PRO A 22 4.64 -4.46 -7.09
C PRO A 22 3.49 -5.46 -7.07
N ALA A 23 3.72 -6.70 -7.51
CA ALA A 23 2.67 -7.71 -7.52
C ALA A 23 2.17 -8.00 -6.12
N GLU A 24 3.10 -8.13 -5.16
CA GLU A 24 2.73 -8.34 -3.76
C GLU A 24 1.96 -7.16 -3.20
N ALA A 25 2.42 -5.94 -3.50
CA ALA A 25 1.72 -4.73 -3.04
C ALA A 25 0.34 -4.61 -3.65
N ASP A 26 0.18 -4.96 -4.93
CA ASP A 26 -1.12 -4.93 -5.58
C ASP A 26 -2.09 -5.92 -4.95
N GLU A 27 -1.61 -7.07 -4.51
CA GLU A 27 -2.47 -8.01 -3.79
C GLU A 27 -3.04 -7.38 -2.53
N ALA A 28 -2.21 -6.65 -1.80
CA ALA A 28 -2.67 -5.97 -0.59
C ALA A 28 -3.70 -4.88 -0.91
N VAL A 29 -3.44 -4.10 -1.95
CA VAL A 29 -4.33 -3.01 -2.33
C VAL A 29 -5.71 -3.53 -2.78
N THR A 30 -5.74 -4.71 -3.40
CA THR A 30 -6.98 -5.29 -3.90
C THR A 30 -7.61 -6.30 -2.95
N ASP A 31 -7.03 -6.48 -1.76
CA ASP A 31 -7.62 -7.33 -0.73
C ASP A 31 -9.02 -6.81 -0.40
N ILE A 32 -10.02 -7.70 -0.39
CA ILE A 32 -11.39 -7.30 -0.12
C ILE A 32 -11.55 -6.69 1.25
N ASP A 33 -10.66 -7.03 2.19
CA ASP A 33 -10.68 -6.49 3.54
C ASP A 33 -9.70 -5.34 3.73
N ALA A 34 -9.13 -4.81 2.66
CA ALA A 34 -8.15 -3.73 2.77
C ALA A 34 -8.74 -2.52 3.48
N VAL A 35 -7.92 -1.90 4.32
CA VAL A 35 -8.31 -0.70 5.06
C VAL A 35 -7.54 0.48 4.49
N TRP A 36 -8.27 1.53 4.11
CA TRP A 36 -7.69 2.70 3.44
C TRP A 36 -7.76 3.91 4.37
N PHE A 37 -6.64 4.61 4.47
CA PHE A 37 -6.57 5.89 5.16
C PHE A 37 -6.27 6.95 4.12
N ASP A 38 -7.22 7.81 3.84
CA ASP A 38 -7.11 8.83 2.80
C ASP A 38 -7.51 10.18 3.37
N PRO A 39 -6.54 11.04 3.72
CA PRO A 39 -5.09 10.83 3.54
C PRO A 39 -4.47 9.97 4.62
N ASP A 40 -3.25 9.52 4.34
CA ASP A 40 -2.43 8.86 5.35
C ASP A 40 -2.23 9.82 6.52
N PRO A 41 -2.49 9.39 7.76
CA PRO A 41 -2.31 10.28 8.92
C PRO A 41 -0.90 10.83 9.06
N GLN A 42 0.09 10.16 8.45
CA GLN A 42 1.47 10.63 8.51
C GLN A 42 1.88 11.44 7.29
N SER A 43 0.96 11.69 6.36
CA SER A 43 1.27 12.45 5.17
C SER A 43 1.41 13.94 5.48
N ARG A 44 2.53 14.53 5.06
CA ARG A 44 2.73 15.96 5.27
C ARG A 44 1.99 16.80 4.23
N SER A 45 1.91 16.29 3.01
CA SER A 45 1.27 17.02 1.92
C SER A 45 -0.24 16.78 1.87
N GLY A 46 -0.74 15.76 2.54
CA GLY A 46 -2.13 15.35 2.42
C GLY A 46 -2.43 14.59 1.14
N GLN A 47 -1.42 14.26 0.35
CA GLN A 47 -1.63 13.57 -0.93
C GLN A 47 -1.34 12.09 -0.87
N SER A 48 -0.71 11.61 0.18
CA SER A 48 -0.42 10.20 0.34
C SER A 48 -1.61 9.47 0.94
N VAL A 49 -1.76 8.22 0.55
CA VAL A 49 -2.82 7.33 1.02
C VAL A 49 -2.14 6.09 1.56
N ARG A 50 -2.61 5.59 2.69
CA ARG A 50 -2.08 4.37 3.29
C ARG A 50 -3.11 3.27 3.14
N VAL A 51 -2.68 2.12 2.63
CA VAL A 51 -3.54 0.95 2.46
C VAL A 51 -2.94 -0.20 3.27
N LEU A 52 -3.76 -0.83 4.09
CA LEU A 52 -3.37 -2.02 4.82
C LEU A 52 -4.12 -3.18 4.20
N GLY A 53 -3.41 -4.20 3.75
CA GLY A 53 -4.03 -5.33 3.10
C GLY A 53 -3.16 -6.58 3.17
N TYR A 54 -3.76 -7.72 2.88
CA TYR A 54 -3.07 -8.99 2.94
C TYR A 54 -2.55 -9.37 1.56
N SER A 55 -1.30 -9.80 1.50
CA SER A 55 -0.70 -10.32 0.28
C SER A 55 -0.58 -11.82 0.39
N HIS A 56 -1.26 -12.54 -0.51
CA HIS A 56 -1.20 -14.01 -0.53
C HIS A 56 0.20 -14.50 -0.87
N SER A 57 0.84 -13.86 -1.82
CA SER A 57 2.18 -14.27 -2.25
C SER A 57 3.20 -14.08 -1.13
N ARG A 58 3.03 -13.04 -0.35
CA ARG A 58 3.95 -12.75 0.75
C ARG A 58 3.52 -13.41 2.04
N GLN A 59 2.25 -13.78 2.15
CA GLN A 59 1.65 -14.33 3.37
C GLN A 59 1.81 -13.38 4.54
N ALA A 60 1.52 -12.11 4.32
CA ALA A 60 1.69 -11.08 5.33
C ALA A 60 0.76 -9.92 5.04
N ILE A 61 0.40 -9.21 6.09
CA ILE A 61 -0.31 -7.94 5.97
C ILE A 61 0.72 -6.88 5.61
N LEU A 62 0.43 -6.10 4.60
CA LEU A 62 1.34 -5.08 4.09
C LEU A 62 0.77 -3.70 4.32
N THR A 63 1.68 -2.75 4.53
CA THR A 63 1.37 -1.33 4.52
C THR A 63 1.87 -0.79 3.19
N VAL A 64 0.97 -0.23 2.39
CA VAL A 64 1.30 0.26 1.05
C VAL A 64 1.00 1.76 1.02
N ILE A 65 1.95 2.53 0.51
CA ILE A 65 1.80 3.98 0.42
C ILE A 65 1.62 4.35 -1.05
N LEU A 66 0.51 5.03 -1.31
CA LEU A 66 0.15 5.49 -2.65
C LEU A 66 0.08 7.01 -2.64
N VAL A 67 0.24 7.61 -3.82
CA VAL A 67 0.07 9.05 -4.00
C VAL A 67 -0.95 9.24 -5.11
N ARG A 68 -1.91 10.12 -4.89
CA ARG A 68 -2.95 10.37 -5.88
C ARG A 68 -2.35 10.96 -7.14
N ARG A 69 -2.85 10.52 -8.28
CA ARG A 69 -2.46 11.04 -9.59
C ARG A 69 -3.51 12.00 -10.09
N ASP A 70 -3.07 13.05 -10.76
CA ASP A 70 -3.98 13.90 -11.49
C ASP A 70 -4.61 13.07 -12.60
N GLY A 71 -5.91 13.17 -12.74
CA GLY A 71 -6.61 12.41 -13.76
C GLY A 71 -7.06 11.03 -13.35
N GLY A 72 -6.76 10.63 -12.10
CA GLY A 72 -7.24 9.36 -11.55
C GLY A 72 -6.14 8.35 -11.31
N GLY A 73 -6.44 7.38 -10.46
CA GLY A 73 -5.48 6.36 -10.09
C GLY A 73 -4.45 6.84 -9.11
N TYR A 74 -3.41 6.05 -8.95
CA TYR A 74 -2.39 6.30 -7.95
C TYR A 74 -0.99 5.98 -8.46
N TRP A 75 0.00 6.70 -7.92
CA TRP A 75 1.40 6.29 -8.02
C TRP A 75 1.69 5.38 -6.83
N GLY A 76 2.32 4.25 -7.06
CA GLY A 76 2.85 3.44 -5.97
C GLY A 76 4.15 4.05 -5.48
N ALA A 77 4.21 4.39 -4.21
CA ALA A 77 5.38 5.06 -3.65
C ALA A 77 6.25 4.12 -2.83
N ASN A 78 5.65 3.26 -2.02
CA ASN A 78 6.42 2.38 -1.15
C ASN A 78 5.49 1.31 -0.57
N GLY A 79 6.08 0.31 0.09
CA GLY A 79 5.32 -0.72 0.78
C GLY A 79 6.25 -1.56 1.62
N TRP A 80 5.73 -2.11 2.70
CA TRP A 80 6.50 -2.96 3.60
C TRP A 80 5.56 -3.86 4.38
N GLU A 81 6.11 -4.86 5.05
CA GLU A 81 5.30 -5.68 5.95
C GLU A 81 4.88 -4.83 7.14
N SER A 82 3.61 -4.90 7.49
CA SER A 82 3.03 -4.03 8.51
C SER A 82 3.65 -4.28 9.88
N ASN A 83 3.83 -3.21 10.65
CA ASN A 83 4.20 -3.34 12.04
C ASN A 83 2.96 -3.76 12.85
N SER A 84 3.16 -3.99 14.15
CA SER A 84 2.08 -4.51 14.98
C SER A 84 0.90 -3.54 15.07
N SER A 85 1.17 -2.25 15.06
CA SER A 85 0.09 -1.24 15.12
C SER A 85 -0.79 -1.30 13.87
N ASP A 86 -0.17 -1.36 12.69
CA ASP A 86 -0.93 -1.44 11.44
C ASP A 86 -1.64 -2.79 11.31
N ARG A 87 -1.00 -3.87 11.75
CA ARG A 87 -1.69 -5.17 11.74
C ARG A 87 -2.95 -5.14 12.58
N ARG A 88 -2.90 -4.50 13.76
CA ARG A 88 -4.08 -4.41 14.61
C ARG A 88 -5.17 -3.57 13.94
N ARG A 89 -4.79 -2.49 13.24
CA ARG A 89 -5.77 -1.69 12.51
C ARG A 89 -6.46 -2.49 11.42
N TYR A 90 -5.67 -3.27 10.69
CA TYR A 90 -6.22 -4.13 9.64
C TYR A 90 -7.19 -5.14 10.24
N GLU A 91 -6.81 -5.77 11.35
CA GLU A 91 -7.64 -6.80 11.99
C GLU A 91 -8.94 -6.23 12.53
N ARG A 92 -8.91 -4.97 12.98
CA ARG A 92 -10.14 -4.33 13.43
C ARG A 92 -11.01 -3.84 12.29
N GLY A 93 -10.46 -3.68 11.11
CA GLY A 93 -11.20 -3.17 9.97
C GLY A 93 -11.38 -1.66 9.99
N ALA A 94 -10.56 -0.94 10.74
CA ALA A 94 -10.74 0.50 10.84
C ALA A 94 -9.44 1.25 10.70
#